data_24ccdd5521effbe12dc03e537cb2d56a
#
_entry.id   24ccdd5521effbe12dc03e537cb2d56a
#
_cell.length_a   1.000
_cell.length_b   1.000
_cell.length_c   1.000
_cell.angle_alpha   90.00
_cell.angle_beta   90.00
_cell.angle_gamma   90.00
#
_symmetry.space_group_name_H-M   'P 1'
#
loop_
_entity.id
_entity.type
_entity.pdbx_description
1 polymer ?
#
loop_
_entity_poly.entity_id
_entity_poly.type
_entity_poly.pdbx_seq_one_letter_code
_entity_poly.pdbx_strand_id
1 'polypeptide(L)'
;MATGVYLPGLPSIASALGTSNIGVQLTLTTFMVGLGLGQLLAGALSDSWGRRRLLLGGSVAFTVASAVCALAPTIGVLTVARLIAGFSGGIGVVLARAVISDRARGIEAARLFSVMMIIGGVAPVIAPVLGGMLLGPIGWRGTFWVLTAIGGIMTFGVATAIPETLPPETRHTGGLLVLGQNFRQVVGDRRFVGYAAAMAIGAGAMFSYIAASPFVVQKIFGFTPTQFSLVFAFNALSLVTAMTINSRLVSRISVRRLLIFGVGVVWVSGLGLLAVSLFSPTTPWPLLALLLTMMFGMGLTMGNAVALAQDQVPSVAGTGSAVIGAAQFAVAAIVSPLVGLGGESTSVPMAVSIAVCGTIALTALLTLTRDRPETRLPGFRFQKNAL
;
A
#
# COMPACT_ATOMS: atom_id res chain seq x y z
N MET A 1 9.93 2.95 -1.10
CA MET A 1 11.20 2.86 -1.87
C MET A 1 11.31 1.55 -2.65
N ALA A 2 11.29 0.37 -2.01
CA ALA A 2 11.58 -0.93 -2.66
C ALA A 2 10.66 -1.32 -3.82
N THR A 3 9.46 -0.80 -3.93
CA THR A 3 8.57 -0.98 -5.09
C THR A 3 8.79 0.07 -6.17
N GLY A 4 8.96 1.34 -5.77
CA GLY A 4 9.03 2.44 -6.73
C GLY A 4 10.31 2.47 -7.58
N VAL A 5 11.46 2.20 -6.97
CA VAL A 5 12.78 2.31 -7.65
C VAL A 5 12.90 1.33 -8.82
N TYR A 6 12.34 0.13 -8.74
CA TYR A 6 12.50 -0.87 -9.80
C TYR A 6 11.36 -0.87 -10.84
N LEU A 7 10.23 -0.18 -10.57
CA LEU A 7 9.09 -0.12 -11.49
C LEU A 7 9.46 0.31 -12.92
N PRO A 8 10.26 1.36 -13.15
CA PRO A 8 10.64 1.75 -14.50
C PRO A 8 11.40 0.65 -15.25
N GLY A 9 12.05 -0.26 -14.51
CA GLY A 9 12.83 -1.36 -15.05
C GLY A 9 12.05 -2.64 -15.38
N LEU A 10 10.72 -2.72 -15.08
CA LEU A 10 9.95 -3.94 -15.32
C LEU A 10 10.04 -4.45 -16.77
N PRO A 11 9.91 -3.59 -17.81
CA PRO A 11 10.06 -4.06 -19.19
C PRO A 11 11.46 -4.60 -19.51
N SER A 12 12.51 -3.95 -18.96
CA SER A 12 13.90 -4.40 -19.18
C SER A 12 14.21 -5.71 -18.43
N ILE A 13 13.59 -5.95 -17.27
CA ILE A 13 13.68 -7.22 -16.55
C ILE A 13 13.05 -8.35 -17.36
N ALA A 14 11.85 -8.10 -17.94
CA ALA A 14 11.17 -9.08 -18.79
C ALA A 14 12.07 -9.52 -19.95
N SER A 15 12.65 -8.57 -20.66
CA SER A 15 13.55 -8.82 -21.78
C SER A 15 14.84 -9.50 -21.35
N ALA A 16 15.47 -9.06 -20.24
CA ALA A 16 16.76 -9.58 -19.78
C ALA A 16 16.67 -11.00 -19.22
N LEU A 17 15.54 -11.38 -18.61
CA LEU A 17 15.32 -12.72 -18.05
C LEU A 17 14.50 -13.64 -18.95
N GLY A 18 14.18 -13.21 -20.20
CA GLY A 18 13.43 -13.99 -21.17
C GLY A 18 12.04 -14.43 -20.65
N THR A 19 11.35 -13.57 -19.91
CA THR A 19 10.07 -13.89 -19.28
C THR A 19 8.94 -13.00 -19.77
N SER A 20 7.68 -13.45 -19.55
CA SER A 20 6.50 -12.68 -19.86
C SER A 20 6.26 -11.53 -18.86
N ASN A 21 5.42 -10.57 -19.21
CA ASN A 21 4.96 -9.51 -18.29
C ASN A 21 4.33 -10.09 -17.01
N ILE A 22 3.58 -11.19 -17.14
CA ILE A 22 3.01 -11.90 -15.98
C ILE A 22 4.13 -12.34 -15.05
N GLY A 23 5.20 -12.95 -15.59
CA GLY A 23 6.35 -13.42 -14.81
C GLY A 23 7.00 -12.27 -14.02
N VAL A 24 7.16 -11.10 -14.64
CA VAL A 24 7.71 -9.92 -13.94
C VAL A 24 6.73 -9.33 -12.94
N GLN A 25 5.44 -9.25 -13.27
CA GLN A 25 4.41 -8.76 -12.34
C GLN A 25 4.25 -9.66 -11.12
N LEU A 26 4.49 -11.00 -11.27
CA LEU A 26 4.54 -11.92 -10.13
C LEU A 26 5.64 -11.54 -9.12
N THR A 27 6.74 -10.92 -9.55
CA THR A 27 7.74 -10.41 -8.59
C THR A 27 7.21 -9.26 -7.73
N LEU A 28 6.33 -8.42 -8.27
CA LEU A 28 5.63 -7.39 -7.52
C LEU A 28 4.60 -8.01 -6.58
N THR A 29 3.82 -8.96 -7.09
CA THR A 29 2.83 -9.72 -6.32
C THR A 29 3.45 -10.39 -5.10
N THR A 30 4.54 -11.16 -5.29
CA THR A 30 5.20 -11.86 -4.18
C THR A 30 5.80 -10.90 -3.16
N PHE A 31 6.31 -9.75 -3.60
CA PHE A 31 6.72 -8.69 -2.68
C PHE A 31 5.54 -8.17 -1.84
N MET A 32 4.37 -7.94 -2.45
CA MET A 32 3.17 -7.49 -1.73
C MET A 32 2.64 -8.56 -0.77
N VAL A 33 2.61 -9.82 -1.19
CA VAL A 33 2.28 -10.95 -0.31
C VAL A 33 3.23 -11.00 0.88
N GLY A 34 4.54 -10.94 0.61
CA GLY A 34 5.55 -10.89 1.66
C GLY A 34 5.30 -9.74 2.63
N LEU A 35 5.06 -8.53 2.11
CA LEU A 35 4.83 -7.33 2.91
C LEU A 35 3.58 -7.45 3.79
N GLY A 36 2.49 -8.01 3.26
CA GLY A 36 1.28 -8.29 4.02
C GLY A 36 1.51 -9.33 5.13
N LEU A 37 2.15 -10.45 4.81
CA LEU A 37 2.49 -11.49 5.79
C LEU A 37 3.43 -10.97 6.87
N GLY A 38 4.46 -10.19 6.48
CA GLY A 38 5.38 -9.56 7.41
C GLY A 38 4.67 -8.62 8.39
N GLN A 39 3.72 -7.81 7.90
CA GLN A 39 2.93 -6.93 8.76
C GLN A 39 2.03 -7.70 9.73
N LEU A 40 1.37 -8.76 9.28
CA LEU A 40 0.49 -9.58 10.12
C LEU A 40 1.25 -10.28 11.24
N LEU A 41 2.43 -10.83 10.92
CA LEU A 41 3.19 -11.65 11.86
C LEU A 41 4.12 -10.82 12.75
N ALA A 42 4.53 -9.62 12.30
CA ALA A 42 5.50 -8.79 13.01
C ALA A 42 5.06 -8.45 14.44
N GLY A 43 3.79 -8.15 14.67
CA GLY A 43 3.25 -7.84 15.99
C GLY A 43 3.45 -9.01 16.95
N ALA A 44 2.88 -10.16 16.62
CA ALA A 44 2.95 -11.37 17.46
C ALA A 44 4.39 -11.86 17.67
N LEU A 45 5.21 -11.86 16.64
CA LEU A 45 6.62 -12.27 16.70
C LEU A 45 7.44 -11.31 17.57
N SER A 46 7.20 -10.01 17.47
CA SER A 46 7.95 -9.01 18.24
C SER A 46 7.58 -9.00 19.72
N ASP A 47 6.34 -9.34 20.06
CA ASP A 47 5.89 -9.46 21.45
C ASP A 47 6.52 -10.66 22.16
N SER A 48 6.95 -11.70 21.42
CA SER A 48 7.62 -12.88 21.96
C SER A 48 9.15 -12.80 21.88
N TRP A 49 9.71 -12.30 20.77
CA TRP A 49 11.18 -12.31 20.52
C TRP A 49 11.89 -11.02 20.90
N GLY A 50 11.13 -9.94 21.12
CA GLY A 50 11.64 -8.58 21.35
C GLY A 50 11.71 -7.77 20.06
N ARG A 51 11.60 -6.44 20.20
CA ARG A 51 11.53 -5.49 19.06
C ARG A 51 12.84 -5.45 18.29
N ARG A 52 13.96 -5.27 18.99
CA ARG A 52 15.29 -5.08 18.38
C ARG A 52 15.75 -6.30 17.59
N ARG A 53 15.61 -7.50 18.15
CA ARG A 53 16.06 -8.74 17.48
C ARG A 53 15.33 -8.95 16.16
N LEU A 54 14.01 -8.79 16.17
CA LEU A 54 13.20 -8.99 14.98
C LEU A 54 13.43 -7.87 13.93
N LEU A 55 13.62 -6.62 14.37
CA LEU A 55 13.92 -5.50 13.47
C LEU A 55 15.30 -5.66 12.82
N LEU A 56 16.32 -6.09 13.58
CA LEU A 56 17.65 -6.34 13.05
C LEU A 56 17.64 -7.53 12.07
N GLY A 57 17.03 -8.65 12.47
CA GLY A 57 16.87 -9.81 11.58
C GLY A 57 16.13 -9.46 10.28
N GLY A 58 15.06 -8.70 10.37
CA GLY A 58 14.31 -8.19 9.22
C GLY A 58 15.16 -7.29 8.31
N SER A 59 15.92 -6.34 8.87
CA SER A 59 16.77 -5.43 8.08
C SER A 59 17.93 -6.18 7.39
N VAL A 60 18.54 -7.15 8.05
CA VAL A 60 19.55 -8.05 7.45
C VAL A 60 18.92 -8.86 6.32
N ALA A 61 17.78 -9.50 6.57
CA ALA A 61 17.08 -10.31 5.56
C ALA A 61 16.66 -9.47 4.34
N PHE A 62 16.20 -8.22 4.53
CA PHE A 62 15.91 -7.29 3.45
C PHE A 62 17.15 -6.96 2.61
N THR A 63 18.29 -6.70 3.29
CA THR A 63 19.56 -6.38 2.63
C THR A 63 20.05 -7.54 1.79
N VAL A 64 20.09 -8.75 2.38
CA VAL A 64 20.50 -9.97 1.67
C VAL A 64 19.56 -10.29 0.50
N ALA A 65 18.24 -10.23 0.73
CA ALA A 65 17.27 -10.47 -0.33
C ALA A 65 17.39 -9.46 -1.48
N SER A 66 17.69 -8.19 -1.17
CA SER A 66 17.92 -7.16 -2.20
C SER A 66 19.19 -7.46 -3.01
N ALA A 67 20.27 -7.91 -2.38
CA ALA A 67 21.49 -8.36 -3.06
C ALA A 67 21.22 -9.60 -3.95
N VAL A 68 20.44 -10.57 -3.46
CA VAL A 68 20.02 -11.73 -4.27
C VAL A 68 19.16 -11.29 -5.47
N CYS A 69 18.29 -10.28 -5.31
CA CYS A 69 17.55 -9.72 -6.46
C CYS A 69 18.51 -9.13 -7.51
N ALA A 70 19.56 -8.40 -7.09
CA ALA A 70 20.55 -7.83 -8.01
C ALA A 70 21.33 -8.90 -8.80
N LEU A 71 21.60 -10.04 -8.17
CA LEU A 71 22.34 -11.16 -8.73
C LEU A 71 21.46 -12.22 -9.40
N ALA A 72 20.13 -12.06 -9.39
CA ALA A 72 19.19 -13.07 -9.85
C ALA A 72 19.45 -13.50 -11.31
N PRO A 73 19.74 -14.79 -11.55
CA PRO A 73 19.96 -15.33 -12.90
C PRO A 73 18.65 -15.68 -13.59
N THR A 74 17.57 -15.93 -12.84
CA THR A 74 16.26 -16.34 -13.35
C THR A 74 15.14 -15.58 -12.66
N ILE A 75 13.98 -15.53 -13.31
CA ILE A 75 12.78 -14.91 -12.74
C ILE A 75 12.33 -15.61 -11.44
N GLY A 76 12.52 -16.93 -11.32
CA GLY A 76 12.17 -17.67 -10.11
C GLY A 76 12.98 -17.23 -8.89
N VAL A 77 14.30 -17.07 -9.04
CA VAL A 77 15.18 -16.54 -7.96
C VAL A 77 14.75 -15.12 -7.57
N LEU A 78 14.49 -14.26 -8.57
CA LEU A 78 14.02 -12.90 -8.34
C LEU A 78 12.70 -12.91 -7.55
N THR A 79 11.74 -13.75 -7.94
CA THR A 79 10.41 -13.86 -7.30
C THR A 79 10.51 -14.27 -5.83
N VAL A 80 11.33 -15.28 -5.51
CA VAL A 80 11.53 -15.74 -4.12
C VAL A 80 12.24 -14.65 -3.29
N ALA A 81 13.28 -14.05 -3.84
CA ALA A 81 14.01 -12.98 -3.17
C ALA A 81 13.09 -11.76 -2.91
N ARG A 82 12.18 -11.42 -3.83
CA ARG A 82 11.18 -10.38 -3.66
C ARG A 82 10.18 -10.70 -2.55
N LEU A 83 9.75 -11.96 -2.41
CA LEU A 83 8.89 -12.39 -1.29
C LEU A 83 9.57 -12.13 0.05
N ILE A 84 10.85 -12.53 0.19
CA ILE A 84 11.63 -12.35 1.42
C ILE A 84 11.86 -10.86 1.70
N ALA A 85 12.21 -10.07 0.68
CA ALA A 85 12.38 -8.63 0.81
C ALA A 85 11.07 -7.94 1.25
N GLY A 86 9.93 -8.36 0.69
CA GLY A 86 8.61 -7.87 1.09
C GLY A 86 8.30 -8.20 2.54
N PHE A 87 8.46 -9.46 2.94
CA PHE A 87 8.24 -9.92 4.32
C PHE A 87 9.06 -9.12 5.34
N SER A 88 10.33 -8.96 5.05
CA SER A 88 11.26 -8.17 5.87
C SER A 88 10.85 -6.68 5.93
N GLY A 89 10.43 -6.11 4.81
CA GLY A 89 9.90 -4.75 4.76
C GLY A 89 8.64 -4.56 5.59
N GLY A 90 7.73 -5.56 5.58
CA GLY A 90 6.53 -5.58 6.40
C GLY A 90 6.83 -5.55 7.89
N ILE A 91 7.79 -6.36 8.34
CA ILE A 91 8.30 -6.36 9.71
C ILE A 91 8.81 -4.95 10.08
N GLY A 92 9.63 -4.35 9.22
CA GLY A 92 10.21 -3.02 9.44
C GLY A 92 9.17 -1.94 9.66
N VAL A 93 8.09 -1.92 8.83
CA VAL A 93 7.01 -0.92 8.96
C VAL A 93 6.26 -1.02 10.28
N VAL A 94 5.93 -2.23 10.74
CA VAL A 94 5.21 -2.45 12.01
C VAL A 94 6.10 -2.11 13.19
N LEU A 95 7.34 -2.61 13.20
CA LEU A 95 8.25 -2.42 14.32
C LEU A 95 8.73 -0.98 14.46
N ALA A 96 8.88 -0.23 13.36
CA ALA A 96 9.17 1.20 13.44
C ALA A 96 8.09 1.95 14.25
N ARG A 97 6.81 1.64 14.00
CA ARG A 97 5.69 2.22 14.77
C ARG A 97 5.71 1.77 16.23
N ALA A 98 5.96 0.50 16.47
CA ALA A 98 6.00 -0.06 17.83
C ALA A 98 7.14 0.58 18.66
N VAL A 99 8.35 0.67 18.10
CA VAL A 99 9.50 1.32 18.77
C VAL A 99 9.24 2.79 19.09
N ILE A 100 8.59 3.54 18.17
CA ILE A 100 8.18 4.93 18.45
C ILE A 100 7.22 4.96 19.64
N SER A 101 6.18 4.11 19.64
CA SER A 101 5.19 4.05 20.72
C SER A 101 5.79 3.62 22.07
N ASP A 102 6.79 2.74 22.05
CA ASP A 102 7.47 2.25 23.27
C ASP A 102 8.36 3.34 23.90
N ARG A 103 8.98 4.21 23.08
CA ARG A 103 10.01 5.16 23.52
C ARG A 103 9.56 6.59 23.68
N ALA A 104 8.53 7.01 22.96
CA ALA A 104 8.08 8.39 22.93
C ALA A 104 6.62 8.49 23.35
N ARG A 105 6.27 9.57 24.05
CA ARG A 105 4.89 9.88 24.49
C ARG A 105 4.54 11.34 24.16
N GLY A 106 3.26 11.62 24.05
CA GLY A 106 2.75 12.99 23.84
C GLY A 106 3.31 13.65 22.57
N ILE A 107 3.88 14.83 22.70
CA ILE A 107 4.37 15.68 21.61
C ILE A 107 5.55 15.03 20.86
N GLU A 108 6.45 14.34 21.57
CA GLU A 108 7.59 13.66 20.95
C GLU A 108 7.15 12.50 20.05
N ALA A 109 6.22 11.68 20.51
CA ALA A 109 5.62 10.61 19.70
C ALA A 109 4.96 11.19 18.45
N ALA A 110 4.16 12.25 18.60
CA ALA A 110 3.50 12.91 17.48
C ALA A 110 4.51 13.43 16.45
N ARG A 111 5.64 14.00 16.90
CA ARG A 111 6.73 14.46 16.02
C ARG A 111 7.36 13.30 15.24
N LEU A 112 7.70 12.20 15.91
CA LEU A 112 8.32 11.03 15.26
C LEU A 112 7.37 10.35 14.26
N PHE A 113 6.09 10.20 14.61
CA PHE A 113 5.07 9.72 13.68
C PHE A 113 4.90 10.65 12.48
N SER A 114 4.94 11.97 12.67
CA SER A 114 4.87 12.94 11.58
C SER A 114 6.06 12.81 10.62
N VAL A 115 7.29 12.65 11.14
CA VAL A 115 8.48 12.40 10.31
C VAL A 115 8.31 11.09 9.52
N MET A 116 7.86 10.02 10.16
CA MET A 116 7.62 8.75 9.50
C MET A 116 6.57 8.87 8.37
N MET A 117 5.51 9.64 8.59
CA MET A 117 4.48 9.91 7.58
C MET A 117 5.01 10.73 6.41
N ILE A 118 5.86 11.74 6.68
CA ILE A 118 6.53 12.53 5.62
C ILE A 118 7.38 11.60 4.75
N ILE A 119 8.22 10.76 5.37
CA ILE A 119 9.05 9.79 4.65
C ILE A 119 8.18 8.84 3.81
N GLY A 120 7.11 8.32 4.40
CA GLY A 120 6.15 7.45 3.73
C GLY A 120 5.43 8.10 2.55
N GLY A 121 5.09 9.39 2.67
CA GLY A 121 4.43 10.17 1.62
C GLY A 121 5.37 10.61 0.49
N VAL A 122 6.61 10.94 0.81
CA VAL A 122 7.62 11.39 -0.17
C VAL A 122 8.24 10.22 -0.94
N ALA A 123 8.38 9.06 -0.31
CA ALA A 123 9.00 7.88 -0.92
C ALA A 123 8.35 7.42 -2.24
N PRO A 124 7.02 7.38 -2.40
CA PRO A 124 6.38 7.03 -3.68
C PRO A 124 6.64 8.03 -4.80
N VAL A 125 6.93 9.29 -4.48
CA VAL A 125 7.25 10.33 -5.47
C VAL A 125 8.70 10.19 -5.92
N ILE A 126 9.63 10.09 -4.96
CA ILE A 126 11.08 10.10 -5.24
C ILE A 126 11.55 8.76 -5.83
N ALA A 127 11.02 7.63 -5.34
CA ALA A 127 11.55 6.32 -5.71
C ALA A 127 11.47 6.00 -7.21
N PRO A 128 10.36 6.23 -7.94
CA PRO A 128 10.31 5.98 -9.39
C PRO A 128 11.19 6.94 -10.18
N VAL A 129 11.31 8.19 -9.75
CA VAL A 129 12.19 9.19 -10.39
C VAL A 129 13.64 8.72 -10.29
N LEU A 130 14.09 8.36 -9.09
CA LEU A 130 15.43 7.77 -8.90
C LEU A 130 15.60 6.49 -9.73
N GLY A 131 14.59 5.61 -9.75
CA GLY A 131 14.61 4.39 -10.54
C GLY A 131 14.80 4.65 -12.04
N GLY A 132 14.05 5.60 -12.58
CA GLY A 132 14.16 5.98 -14.00
C GLY A 132 15.49 6.61 -14.37
N MET A 133 16.04 7.46 -13.48
CA MET A 133 17.36 8.08 -13.68
C MET A 133 18.50 7.06 -13.59
N LEU A 134 18.38 6.09 -12.68
CA LEU A 134 19.41 5.07 -12.44
C LEU A 134 19.36 3.93 -13.48
N LEU A 135 18.22 3.69 -14.10
CA LEU A 135 18.03 2.56 -15.01
C LEU A 135 18.97 2.63 -16.22
N GLY A 136 19.19 3.81 -16.79
CA GLY A 136 20.12 4.00 -17.92
C GLY A 136 21.57 3.66 -17.57
N PRO A 137 22.17 4.32 -16.57
CA PRO A 137 23.61 4.14 -16.26
C PRO A 137 23.95 2.80 -15.59
N ILE A 138 23.09 2.25 -14.74
CA ILE A 138 23.43 1.04 -13.95
C ILE A 138 22.50 -0.14 -14.18
N GLY A 139 21.50 0.00 -15.07
CA GLY A 139 20.54 -1.03 -15.42
C GLY A 139 19.62 -1.42 -14.24
N TRP A 140 18.71 -2.38 -14.48
CA TRP A 140 17.77 -2.84 -13.46
C TRP A 140 18.45 -3.55 -12.27
N ARG A 141 19.57 -4.24 -12.50
CA ARG A 141 20.35 -4.86 -11.41
C ARG A 141 20.95 -3.82 -10.48
N GLY A 142 21.41 -2.70 -11.04
CA GLY A 142 21.93 -1.57 -10.27
C GLY A 142 20.88 -0.97 -9.33
N THR A 143 19.60 -0.93 -9.72
CA THR A 143 18.52 -0.45 -8.83
C THR A 143 18.37 -1.32 -7.57
N PHE A 144 18.57 -2.64 -7.68
CA PHE A 144 18.59 -3.53 -6.51
C PHE A 144 19.86 -3.37 -5.66
N TRP A 145 21.02 -3.06 -6.26
CA TRP A 145 22.22 -2.70 -5.48
C TRP A 145 22.03 -1.44 -4.67
N VAL A 146 21.32 -0.44 -5.19
CA VAL A 146 20.92 0.76 -4.41
C VAL A 146 20.03 0.37 -3.24
N LEU A 147 19.06 -0.53 -3.43
CA LEU A 147 18.23 -1.04 -2.33
C LEU A 147 19.05 -1.83 -1.29
N THR A 148 20.05 -2.58 -1.74
CA THR A 148 21.00 -3.29 -0.86
C THR A 148 21.79 -2.31 -0.01
N ALA A 149 22.31 -1.24 -0.60
CA ALA A 149 23.03 -0.20 0.13
C ALA A 149 22.14 0.50 1.17
N ILE A 150 20.89 0.86 0.80
CA ILE A 150 19.91 1.42 1.73
C ILE A 150 19.61 0.43 2.86
N GLY A 151 19.41 -0.84 2.55
CA GLY A 151 19.21 -1.90 3.53
C GLY A 151 20.40 -2.06 4.49
N GLY A 152 21.62 -1.99 3.97
CA GLY A 152 22.85 -2.01 4.78
C GLY A 152 22.94 -0.83 5.75
N ILE A 153 22.65 0.39 5.27
CA ILE A 153 22.60 1.59 6.11
C ILE A 153 21.54 1.45 7.20
N MET A 154 20.34 0.96 6.84
CA MET A 154 19.28 0.70 7.81
C MET A 154 19.70 -0.34 8.84
N THR A 155 20.31 -1.44 8.41
CA THR A 155 20.81 -2.51 9.30
C THR A 155 21.85 -1.96 10.28
N PHE A 156 22.80 -1.17 9.79
CA PHE A 156 23.81 -0.51 10.62
C PHE A 156 23.15 0.44 11.64
N GLY A 157 22.20 1.27 11.19
CA GLY A 157 21.45 2.18 12.07
C GLY A 157 20.65 1.44 13.15
N VAL A 158 19.99 0.33 12.80
CA VAL A 158 19.28 -0.51 13.78
C VAL A 158 20.25 -1.13 14.79
N ALA A 159 21.38 -1.66 14.32
CA ALA A 159 22.38 -2.31 15.16
C ALA A 159 23.00 -1.35 16.20
N THR A 160 23.23 -0.10 15.81
CA THR A 160 23.95 0.89 16.62
C THR A 160 23.06 1.82 17.42
N ALA A 161 21.90 2.23 16.86
CA ALA A 161 21.07 3.29 17.45
C ALA A 161 19.80 2.79 18.14
N ILE A 162 19.33 1.57 17.86
CA ILE A 162 18.06 1.07 18.42
C ILE A 162 18.35 0.03 19.52
N PRO A 163 18.12 0.37 20.82
CA PRO A 163 18.18 -0.62 21.91
C PRO A 163 16.91 -1.49 21.92
N GLU A 164 16.93 -2.57 22.74
CA GLU A 164 15.72 -3.33 23.00
C GLU A 164 14.70 -2.47 23.76
N THR A 165 13.48 -2.39 23.23
CA THR A 165 12.42 -1.55 23.82
C THR A 165 11.36 -2.38 24.55
N LEU A 166 11.36 -3.73 24.36
CA LEU A 166 10.45 -4.64 25.06
C LEU A 166 11.24 -5.53 26.05
N PRO A 167 11.23 -5.21 27.36
CA PRO A 167 11.90 -6.01 28.38
C PRO A 167 11.39 -7.46 28.38
N PRO A 168 12.26 -8.46 28.71
CA PRO A 168 11.87 -9.86 28.73
C PRO A 168 10.65 -10.16 29.61
N GLU A 169 10.51 -9.43 30.71
CA GLU A 169 9.44 -9.59 31.71
C GLU A 169 8.06 -9.20 31.20
N THR A 170 8.00 -8.35 30.17
CA THR A 170 6.75 -7.85 29.58
C THR A 170 6.35 -8.59 28.29
N ARG A 171 7.13 -9.62 27.90
CA ARG A 171 6.84 -10.43 26.71
C ARG A 171 5.70 -11.40 26.98
N HIS A 172 4.69 -11.38 26.11
CA HIS A 172 3.51 -12.23 26.25
C HIS A 172 3.54 -13.41 25.27
N THR A 173 3.29 -14.63 25.79
CA THR A 173 3.26 -15.88 25.00
C THR A 173 1.86 -16.29 24.50
N GLY A 174 0.81 -15.51 24.81
CA GLY A 174 -0.59 -15.86 24.55
C GLY A 174 -1.19 -15.39 23.21
N GLY A 175 -0.39 -14.94 22.27
CA GLY A 175 -0.81 -14.08 21.15
C GLY A 175 -1.82 -14.62 20.12
N LEU A 176 -1.77 -15.90 19.72
CA LEU A 176 -2.54 -16.38 18.57
C LEU A 176 -4.03 -16.59 18.84
N LEU A 177 -4.42 -17.04 20.02
CA LEU A 177 -5.83 -17.22 20.37
C LEU A 177 -6.54 -15.88 20.55
N VAL A 178 -5.91 -14.93 21.23
CA VAL A 178 -6.43 -13.56 21.39
C VAL A 178 -6.49 -12.84 20.05
N LEU A 179 -5.48 -13.05 19.21
CA LEU A 179 -5.48 -12.52 17.83
C LEU A 179 -6.66 -13.06 17.02
N GLY A 180 -6.96 -14.36 17.12
CA GLY A 180 -8.11 -14.99 16.46
C GLY A 180 -9.46 -14.44 16.94
N GLN A 181 -9.62 -14.20 18.24
CA GLN A 181 -10.83 -13.61 18.81
C GLN A 181 -11.02 -12.17 18.36
N ASN A 182 -9.97 -11.35 18.42
CA ASN A 182 -9.96 -9.98 17.98
C ASN A 182 -10.24 -9.89 16.45
N PHE A 183 -9.65 -10.78 15.66
CA PHE A 183 -9.92 -10.87 14.22
C PHE A 183 -11.39 -11.15 13.95
N ARG A 184 -11.99 -12.14 14.63
CA ARG A 184 -13.41 -12.47 14.49
C ARG A 184 -14.31 -11.29 14.86
N GLN A 185 -13.96 -10.55 15.92
CA GLN A 185 -14.68 -9.35 16.34
C GLN A 185 -14.65 -8.28 15.25
N VAL A 186 -13.45 -8.02 14.70
CA VAL A 186 -13.23 -6.98 13.67
C VAL A 186 -13.98 -7.32 12.38
N VAL A 187 -13.88 -8.57 11.90
CA VAL A 187 -14.55 -9.01 10.65
C VAL A 187 -16.05 -9.20 10.84
N GLY A 188 -16.52 -9.39 12.08
CA GLY A 188 -17.94 -9.44 12.42
C GLY A 188 -18.67 -8.11 12.32
N ASP A 189 -17.96 -6.98 12.40
CA ASP A 189 -18.56 -5.66 12.26
C ASP A 189 -18.76 -5.29 10.77
N ARG A 190 -20.02 -5.21 10.34
CA ARG A 190 -20.41 -4.94 8.95
C ARG A 190 -19.89 -3.58 8.45
N ARG A 191 -19.90 -2.57 9.31
CA ARG A 191 -19.46 -1.21 8.94
C ARG A 191 -17.95 -1.17 8.80
N PHE A 192 -17.23 -1.82 9.73
CA PHE A 192 -15.79 -2.02 9.61
C PHE A 192 -15.44 -2.66 8.27
N VAL A 193 -16.08 -3.80 7.95
CA VAL A 193 -15.85 -4.52 6.68
C VAL A 193 -16.15 -3.64 5.48
N GLY A 194 -17.21 -2.83 5.51
CA GLY A 194 -17.54 -1.90 4.42
C GLY A 194 -16.46 -0.84 4.18
N TYR A 195 -15.96 -0.20 5.23
CA TYR A 195 -14.89 0.79 5.13
C TYR A 195 -13.54 0.14 4.77
N ALA A 196 -13.23 -1.01 5.38
CA ALA A 196 -12.02 -1.78 5.07
C ALA A 196 -12.02 -2.28 3.61
N ALA A 197 -13.16 -2.74 3.10
CA ALA A 197 -13.32 -3.14 1.71
C ALA A 197 -13.15 -1.95 0.74
N ALA A 198 -13.74 -0.79 1.06
CA ALA A 198 -13.55 0.42 0.26
C ALA A 198 -12.07 0.80 0.15
N MET A 199 -11.31 0.68 1.27
CA MET A 199 -9.88 0.91 1.30
C MET A 199 -9.10 -0.15 0.51
N ALA A 200 -9.31 -1.44 0.81
CA ALA A 200 -8.52 -2.53 0.27
C ALA A 200 -8.77 -2.72 -1.24
N ILE A 201 -10.03 -2.67 -1.68
CA ILE A 201 -10.40 -2.83 -3.08
C ILE A 201 -10.09 -1.56 -3.88
N GLY A 202 -10.29 -0.36 -3.29
CA GLY A 202 -9.83 0.89 -3.87
C GLY A 202 -8.31 0.88 -4.09
N ALA A 203 -7.54 0.37 -3.13
CA ALA A 203 -6.10 0.16 -3.32
C ALA A 203 -5.79 -0.82 -4.46
N GLY A 204 -6.67 -1.79 -4.75
CA GLY A 204 -6.57 -2.65 -5.92
C GLY A 204 -6.51 -1.86 -7.23
N ALA A 205 -7.32 -0.80 -7.38
CA ALA A 205 -7.25 0.10 -8.53
C ALA A 205 -5.87 0.77 -8.64
N MET A 206 -5.33 1.26 -7.52
CA MET A 206 -3.98 1.83 -7.47
C MET A 206 -2.90 0.80 -7.84
N PHE A 207 -2.99 -0.43 -7.34
CA PHE A 207 -2.04 -1.49 -7.66
C PHE A 207 -2.16 -2.02 -9.09
N SER A 208 -3.35 -1.98 -9.71
CA SER A 208 -3.53 -2.21 -11.15
C SER A 208 -2.72 -1.21 -11.97
N TYR A 209 -2.82 0.07 -11.62
CA TYR A 209 -2.00 1.13 -12.22
C TYR A 209 -0.51 0.88 -12.01
N ILE A 210 -0.08 0.61 -10.77
CA ILE A 210 1.33 0.38 -10.43
C ILE A 210 1.91 -0.79 -11.24
N ALA A 211 1.18 -1.90 -11.37
CA ALA A 211 1.65 -3.09 -12.07
C ALA A 211 1.69 -2.94 -13.60
N ALA A 212 0.72 -2.25 -14.19
CA ALA A 212 0.58 -2.16 -15.63
C ALA A 212 1.20 -0.92 -16.25
N SER A 213 1.25 0.21 -15.52
CA SER A 213 1.68 1.50 -16.10
C SER A 213 3.07 1.48 -16.73
N PRO A 214 4.09 0.74 -16.22
CA PRO A 214 5.39 0.67 -16.91
C PRO A 214 5.28 0.10 -18.32
N PHE A 215 4.41 -0.88 -18.53
CA PHE A 215 4.19 -1.49 -19.85
C PHE A 215 3.31 -0.59 -20.74
N VAL A 216 2.21 -0.07 -20.21
CA VAL A 216 1.29 0.81 -20.95
C VAL A 216 2.01 2.08 -21.40
N VAL A 217 2.71 2.75 -20.49
CA VAL A 217 3.33 4.05 -20.80
C VAL A 217 4.60 3.88 -21.64
N GLN A 218 5.44 2.87 -21.37
CA GLN A 218 6.70 2.69 -22.09
C GLN A 218 6.55 1.88 -23.38
N LYS A 219 5.83 0.72 -23.37
CA LYS A 219 5.73 -0.12 -24.55
C LYS A 219 4.63 0.29 -25.53
N ILE A 220 3.44 0.69 -25.02
CA ILE A 220 2.32 1.08 -25.89
C ILE A 220 2.50 2.52 -26.37
N PHE A 221 2.83 3.47 -25.48
CA PHE A 221 2.96 4.88 -25.85
C PHE A 221 4.39 5.32 -26.17
N GLY A 222 5.39 4.42 -26.04
CA GLY A 222 6.76 4.69 -26.43
C GLY A 222 7.53 5.67 -25.52
N PHE A 223 7.06 5.93 -24.32
CA PHE A 223 7.74 6.81 -23.38
C PHE A 223 9.04 6.17 -22.89
N THR A 224 10.08 7.01 -22.71
CA THR A 224 11.33 6.56 -22.09
C THR A 224 11.11 6.24 -20.59
N PRO A 225 11.98 5.43 -19.96
CA PRO A 225 11.90 5.16 -18.51
C PRO A 225 11.91 6.43 -17.65
N THR A 226 12.64 7.47 -18.09
CA THR A 226 12.67 8.77 -17.40
C THR A 226 11.33 9.49 -17.51
N GLN A 227 10.74 9.53 -18.71
CA GLN A 227 9.41 10.13 -18.93
C GLN A 227 8.33 9.38 -18.13
N PHE A 228 8.37 8.04 -18.14
CA PHE A 228 7.50 7.23 -17.27
C PHE A 228 7.62 7.61 -15.80
N SER A 229 8.85 7.79 -15.32
CA SER A 229 9.11 8.16 -13.92
C SER A 229 8.53 9.53 -13.57
N LEU A 230 8.57 10.50 -14.49
CA LEU A 230 7.91 11.80 -14.32
C LEU A 230 6.39 11.66 -14.27
N VAL A 231 5.79 10.87 -15.16
CA VAL A 231 4.35 10.59 -15.13
C VAL A 231 3.97 9.97 -13.78
N PHE A 232 4.74 9.00 -13.30
CA PHE A 232 4.49 8.36 -12.02
C PHE A 232 4.62 9.34 -10.84
N ALA A 233 5.62 10.23 -10.88
CA ALA A 233 5.81 11.27 -9.88
C ALA A 233 4.64 12.26 -9.84
N PHE A 234 4.12 12.70 -11.01
CA PHE A 234 2.93 13.56 -11.08
C PHE A 234 1.70 12.87 -10.48
N ASN A 235 1.51 11.58 -10.75
CA ASN A 235 0.43 10.80 -10.14
C ASN A 235 0.58 10.68 -8.62
N ALA A 236 1.80 10.44 -8.12
CA ALA A 236 2.07 10.41 -6.69
C ALA A 236 1.87 11.79 -6.04
N LEU A 237 2.25 12.87 -6.73
CA LEU A 237 2.00 14.25 -6.27
C LEU A 237 0.50 14.56 -6.21
N SER A 238 -0.29 14.11 -7.18
CA SER A 238 -1.75 14.24 -7.16
C SER A 238 -2.36 13.58 -5.93
N LEU A 239 -1.92 12.36 -5.59
CA LEU A 239 -2.34 11.65 -4.38
C LEU A 239 -2.00 12.44 -3.11
N VAL A 240 -0.76 12.92 -2.97
CA VAL A 240 -0.32 13.72 -1.81
C VAL A 240 -1.07 15.04 -1.71
N THR A 241 -1.32 15.70 -2.83
CA THR A 241 -2.12 16.94 -2.89
C THR A 241 -3.54 16.69 -2.41
N ALA A 242 -4.18 15.60 -2.85
CA ALA A 242 -5.51 15.21 -2.39
C ALA A 242 -5.54 14.91 -0.89
N MET A 243 -4.52 14.20 -0.35
CA MET A 243 -4.40 13.96 1.09
C MET A 243 -4.26 15.27 1.88
N THR A 244 -3.49 16.22 1.36
CA THR A 244 -3.31 17.55 1.97
C THR A 244 -4.61 18.37 1.94
N ILE A 245 -5.32 18.37 0.81
CA ILE A 245 -6.64 19.01 0.69
C ILE A 245 -7.64 18.34 1.66
N ASN A 246 -7.65 17.00 1.71
CA ASN A 246 -8.51 16.24 2.62
C ASN A 246 -8.31 16.64 4.07
N SER A 247 -7.05 16.79 4.54
CA SER A 247 -6.75 17.18 5.91
C SER A 247 -7.35 18.55 6.31
N ARG A 248 -7.55 19.45 5.33
CA ARG A 248 -8.22 20.75 5.54
C ARG A 248 -9.74 20.66 5.45
N LEU A 249 -10.24 19.75 4.61
CA LEU A 249 -11.68 19.61 4.36
C LEU A 249 -12.41 18.83 5.46
N VAL A 250 -11.75 17.93 6.17
CA VAL A 250 -12.36 17.12 7.25
C VAL A 250 -12.90 17.96 8.41
N SER A 251 -12.43 19.20 8.58
CA SER A 251 -13.00 20.15 9.55
C SER A 251 -14.31 20.79 9.12
N ARG A 252 -14.66 20.73 7.82
CA ARG A 252 -15.83 21.39 7.23
C ARG A 252 -16.83 20.41 6.60
N ILE A 253 -16.36 19.25 6.15
CA ILE A 253 -17.16 18.24 5.44
C ILE A 253 -17.00 16.90 6.19
N SER A 254 -18.11 16.18 6.38
CA SER A 254 -18.04 14.88 7.06
C SER A 254 -17.11 13.90 6.34
N VAL A 255 -16.30 13.19 7.12
CA VAL A 255 -15.31 12.19 6.64
C VAL A 255 -15.97 11.17 5.69
N ARG A 256 -17.21 10.75 5.99
CA ARG A 256 -17.97 9.82 5.15
C ARG A 256 -18.31 10.41 3.77
N ARG A 257 -18.66 11.70 3.68
CA ARG A 257 -18.94 12.36 2.38
C ARG A 257 -17.67 12.47 1.54
N LEU A 258 -16.55 12.83 2.17
CA LEU A 258 -15.25 12.90 1.50
C LEU A 258 -14.82 11.52 0.99
N LEU A 259 -15.07 10.45 1.77
CA LEU A 259 -14.80 9.07 1.35
C LEU A 259 -15.65 8.67 0.14
N ILE A 260 -16.97 8.90 0.18
CA ILE A 260 -17.87 8.57 -0.94
C ILE A 260 -17.46 9.33 -2.21
N PHE A 261 -17.12 10.61 -2.07
CA PHE A 261 -16.63 11.41 -3.20
C PHE A 261 -15.31 10.85 -3.75
N GLY A 262 -14.33 10.53 -2.89
CA GLY A 262 -13.05 9.96 -3.30
C GLY A 262 -13.21 8.62 -4.05
N VAL A 263 -13.99 7.69 -3.51
CA VAL A 263 -14.29 6.39 -4.16
C VAL A 263 -15.06 6.61 -5.47
N GLY A 264 -15.99 7.57 -5.50
CA GLY A 264 -16.73 7.96 -6.71
C GLY A 264 -15.80 8.48 -7.82
N VAL A 265 -14.82 9.31 -7.47
CA VAL A 265 -13.79 9.79 -8.41
C VAL A 265 -12.97 8.63 -8.96
N VAL A 266 -12.54 7.68 -8.12
CA VAL A 266 -11.82 6.46 -8.57
C VAL A 266 -12.69 5.65 -9.54
N TRP A 267 -13.96 5.46 -9.24
CA TRP A 267 -14.90 4.72 -10.06
C TRP A 267 -15.13 5.38 -11.43
N VAL A 268 -15.44 6.68 -11.45
CA VAL A 268 -15.66 7.44 -12.71
C VAL A 268 -14.39 7.45 -13.55
N SER A 269 -13.22 7.65 -12.93
CA SER A 269 -11.92 7.59 -13.63
C SER A 269 -11.69 6.20 -14.23
N GLY A 270 -12.04 5.12 -13.49
CA GLY A 270 -11.94 3.75 -14.01
C GLY A 270 -12.82 3.49 -15.23
N LEU A 271 -14.06 3.96 -15.22
CA LEU A 271 -14.97 3.87 -16.38
C LEU A 271 -14.44 4.70 -17.55
N GLY A 272 -13.93 5.92 -17.29
CA GLY A 272 -13.31 6.76 -18.28
C GLY A 272 -12.07 6.11 -18.90
N LEU A 273 -11.21 5.49 -18.09
CA LEU A 273 -10.03 4.74 -18.56
C LEU A 273 -10.45 3.58 -19.47
N LEU A 274 -11.51 2.86 -19.11
CA LEU A 274 -12.05 1.78 -19.94
C LEU A 274 -12.56 2.31 -21.28
N ALA A 275 -13.32 3.40 -21.28
CA ALA A 275 -13.81 4.04 -22.50
C ALA A 275 -12.66 4.50 -23.39
N VAL A 276 -11.66 5.18 -22.83
CA VAL A 276 -10.49 5.65 -23.61
C VAL A 276 -9.70 4.46 -24.16
N SER A 277 -9.50 3.40 -23.39
CA SER A 277 -8.76 2.21 -23.83
C SER A 277 -9.47 1.45 -24.95
N LEU A 278 -10.79 1.50 -25.02
CA LEU A 278 -11.59 0.85 -26.07
C LEU A 278 -11.75 1.69 -27.33
N PHE A 279 -11.94 3.02 -27.18
CA PHE A 279 -12.34 3.89 -28.29
C PHE A 279 -11.23 4.83 -28.79
N SER A 280 -10.18 5.07 -28.00
CA SER A 280 -9.11 6.00 -28.33
C SER A 280 -7.73 5.49 -27.86
N PRO A 281 -7.28 4.29 -28.27
CA PRO A 281 -6.09 3.66 -27.71
C PRO A 281 -4.77 4.32 -28.12
N THR A 282 -4.78 5.25 -29.07
CA THR A 282 -3.54 5.82 -29.67
C THR A 282 -3.02 7.07 -28.97
N THR A 283 -3.86 7.78 -28.21
CA THR A 283 -3.49 9.04 -27.56
C THR A 283 -3.22 8.84 -26.06
N PRO A 284 -2.01 9.16 -25.55
CA PRO A 284 -1.68 8.97 -24.13
C PRO A 284 -2.39 9.96 -23.21
N TRP A 285 -2.65 11.18 -23.64
CA TRP A 285 -3.06 12.29 -22.77
C TRP A 285 -4.38 12.09 -22.01
N PRO A 286 -5.47 11.59 -22.62
CA PRO A 286 -6.71 11.31 -21.88
C PRO A 286 -6.50 10.23 -20.82
N LEU A 287 -5.74 9.18 -21.14
CA LEU A 287 -5.44 8.10 -20.22
C LEU A 287 -4.62 8.61 -19.03
N LEU A 288 -3.57 9.41 -19.28
CA LEU A 288 -2.73 9.99 -18.23
C LEU A 288 -3.52 10.95 -17.32
N ALA A 289 -4.40 11.78 -17.89
CA ALA A 289 -5.27 12.67 -17.13
C ALA A 289 -6.24 11.91 -16.21
N LEU A 290 -6.81 10.82 -16.69
CA LEU A 290 -7.70 9.96 -15.89
C LEU A 290 -6.96 9.22 -14.80
N LEU A 291 -5.73 8.76 -15.03
CA LEU A 291 -4.87 8.18 -14.00
C LEU A 291 -4.54 9.19 -12.91
N LEU A 292 -4.23 10.43 -13.29
CA LEU A 292 -4.00 11.53 -12.35
C LEU A 292 -5.23 11.80 -11.48
N THR A 293 -6.42 11.83 -12.10
CA THR A 293 -7.69 12.03 -11.41
C THR A 293 -8.01 10.86 -10.47
N MET A 294 -7.77 9.63 -10.91
CA MET A 294 -7.91 8.42 -10.08
C MET A 294 -7.02 8.49 -8.83
N MET A 295 -5.75 8.89 -8.97
CA MET A 295 -4.82 9.02 -7.85
C MET A 295 -5.25 10.13 -6.88
N PHE A 296 -5.86 11.21 -7.39
CA PHE A 296 -6.50 12.23 -6.55
C PHE A 296 -7.63 11.62 -5.71
N GLY A 297 -8.53 10.85 -6.33
CA GLY A 297 -9.60 10.14 -5.63
C GLY A 297 -9.08 9.18 -4.56
N MET A 298 -7.97 8.47 -4.83
CA MET A 298 -7.31 7.60 -3.85
C MET A 298 -6.78 8.38 -2.65
N GLY A 299 -6.21 9.57 -2.87
CA GLY A 299 -5.73 10.43 -1.77
C GLY A 299 -6.85 10.84 -0.80
N LEU A 300 -8.06 11.08 -1.32
CA LEU A 300 -9.25 11.32 -0.48
C LEU A 300 -9.77 10.03 0.19
N THR A 301 -9.55 8.88 -0.41
CA THR A 301 -10.09 7.60 0.07
C THR A 301 -9.29 7.01 1.21
N MET A 302 -7.96 6.96 1.10
CA MET A 302 -7.10 6.17 1.98
C MET A 302 -7.23 6.53 3.46
N GLY A 303 -7.04 7.81 3.81
CA GLY A 303 -7.10 8.26 5.20
C GLY A 303 -8.51 8.16 5.80
N ASN A 304 -9.52 8.56 5.03
CA ASN A 304 -10.90 8.59 5.48
C ASN A 304 -11.48 7.19 5.70
N ALA A 305 -11.16 6.23 4.82
CA ALA A 305 -11.61 4.85 4.97
C ALA A 305 -11.00 4.18 6.21
N VAL A 306 -9.70 4.38 6.45
CA VAL A 306 -9.01 3.86 7.64
C VAL A 306 -9.57 4.46 8.92
N ALA A 307 -9.77 5.79 8.97
CA ALA A 307 -10.33 6.46 10.14
C ALA A 307 -11.72 5.92 10.47
N LEU A 308 -12.63 5.89 9.49
CA LEU A 308 -14.00 5.40 9.69
C LEU A 308 -14.06 3.90 10.04
N ALA A 309 -13.15 3.08 9.51
CA ALA A 309 -13.06 1.68 9.89
C ALA A 309 -12.61 1.52 11.34
N GLN A 310 -11.58 2.24 11.76
CA GLN A 310 -11.05 2.15 13.13
C GLN A 310 -12.06 2.66 14.17
N ASP A 311 -12.86 3.66 13.85
CA ASP A 311 -13.92 4.17 14.71
C ASP A 311 -14.99 3.10 15.06
N GLN A 312 -15.13 2.04 14.23
CA GLN A 312 -16.07 0.95 14.51
C GLN A 312 -15.53 -0.06 15.53
N VAL A 313 -14.20 -0.14 15.73
CA VAL A 313 -13.54 -1.17 16.52
C VAL A 313 -12.48 -0.58 17.48
N PRO A 314 -12.82 0.43 18.29
CA PRO A 314 -11.84 1.15 19.09
C PRO A 314 -11.11 0.27 20.12
N SER A 315 -11.78 -0.75 20.66
CA SER A 315 -11.20 -1.70 21.63
C SER A 315 -10.13 -2.63 21.03
N VAL A 316 -10.13 -2.82 19.71
CA VAL A 316 -9.21 -3.69 18.96
C VAL A 316 -8.61 -2.98 17.74
N ALA A 317 -8.39 -1.67 17.83
CA ALA A 317 -7.91 -0.82 16.73
C ALA A 317 -6.60 -1.32 16.10
N GLY A 318 -5.69 -1.91 16.88
CA GLY A 318 -4.46 -2.52 16.39
C GLY A 318 -4.73 -3.68 15.43
N THR A 319 -5.64 -4.60 15.81
CA THR A 319 -6.09 -5.70 14.93
C THR A 319 -6.82 -5.16 13.71
N GLY A 320 -7.66 -4.14 13.88
CA GLY A 320 -8.34 -3.45 12.77
C GLY A 320 -7.36 -2.90 11.73
N SER A 321 -6.31 -2.21 12.17
CA SER A 321 -5.24 -1.72 11.28
C SER A 321 -4.52 -2.84 10.53
N ALA A 322 -4.21 -3.95 11.22
CA ALA A 322 -3.55 -5.10 10.61
C ALA A 322 -4.43 -5.76 9.55
N VAL A 323 -5.73 -5.91 9.82
CA VAL A 323 -6.72 -6.47 8.87
C VAL A 323 -6.84 -5.58 7.62
N ILE A 324 -6.94 -4.26 7.78
CA ILE A 324 -7.00 -3.34 6.64
C ILE A 324 -5.73 -3.44 5.79
N GLY A 325 -4.56 -3.41 6.43
CA GLY A 325 -3.27 -3.52 5.73
C GLY A 325 -3.11 -4.86 4.99
N ALA A 326 -3.46 -5.97 5.65
CA ALA A 326 -3.41 -7.30 5.04
C ALA A 326 -4.38 -7.43 3.85
N ALA A 327 -5.62 -6.96 4.01
CA ALA A 327 -6.62 -6.97 2.95
C ALA A 327 -6.15 -6.16 1.73
N GLN A 328 -5.57 -4.98 1.94
CA GLN A 328 -5.02 -4.15 0.87
C GLN A 328 -3.95 -4.90 0.07
N PHE A 329 -2.99 -5.55 0.73
CA PHE A 329 -1.94 -6.29 0.05
C PHE A 329 -2.40 -7.61 -0.55
N ALA A 330 -3.41 -8.26 0.04
CA ALA A 330 -4.06 -9.43 -0.56
C ALA A 330 -4.75 -9.07 -1.89
N VAL A 331 -5.51 -7.96 -1.92
CA VAL A 331 -6.12 -7.46 -3.16
C VAL A 331 -5.03 -7.08 -4.17
N ALA A 332 -3.96 -6.40 -3.75
CA ALA A 332 -2.84 -6.06 -4.62
C ALA A 332 -2.18 -7.30 -5.24
N ALA A 333 -2.01 -8.36 -4.46
CA ALA A 333 -1.43 -9.62 -4.90
C ALA A 333 -2.29 -10.36 -5.94
N ILE A 334 -3.62 -10.24 -5.83
CA ILE A 334 -4.57 -10.83 -6.79
C ILE A 334 -4.61 -10.01 -8.07
N VAL A 335 -4.73 -8.69 -7.93
CA VAL A 335 -4.99 -7.79 -9.06
C VAL A 335 -3.76 -7.62 -9.96
N SER A 336 -2.55 -7.54 -9.37
CA SER A 336 -1.31 -7.31 -10.14
C SER A 336 -1.08 -8.32 -11.27
N PRO A 337 -1.15 -9.66 -11.07
CA PRO A 337 -0.97 -10.61 -12.15
C PRO A 337 -2.15 -10.63 -13.13
N LEU A 338 -3.40 -10.37 -12.67
CA LEU A 338 -4.58 -10.35 -13.54
C LEU A 338 -4.47 -9.29 -14.63
N VAL A 339 -3.90 -8.13 -14.31
CA VAL A 339 -3.64 -7.09 -15.30
C VAL A 339 -2.63 -7.53 -16.36
N GLY A 340 -1.69 -8.42 -16.02
CA GLY A 340 -0.72 -8.99 -16.95
C GLY A 340 -1.29 -9.96 -17.96
N LEU A 341 -2.43 -10.60 -17.67
CA LEU A 341 -3.05 -11.60 -18.56
C LEU A 341 -3.47 -11.03 -19.93
N GLY A 342 -3.70 -9.73 -20.01
CA GLY A 342 -4.12 -9.09 -21.27
C GLY A 342 -3.01 -8.81 -22.28
N GLY A 343 -1.76 -9.19 -22.00
CA GLY A 343 -0.63 -8.98 -22.90
C GLY A 343 -0.03 -7.58 -22.87
N GLU A 344 0.82 -7.27 -23.88
CA GLU A 344 1.63 -6.04 -23.94
C GLU A 344 1.07 -4.97 -24.91
N SER A 345 0.01 -5.29 -25.63
CA SER A 345 -0.47 -4.49 -26.77
C SER A 345 -1.66 -3.57 -26.42
N THR A 346 -2.22 -3.69 -25.21
CA THR A 346 -3.43 -2.97 -24.84
C THR A 346 -3.45 -2.52 -23.38
N SER A 347 -4.05 -1.34 -23.14
CA SER A 347 -4.31 -0.82 -21.79
C SER A 347 -5.62 -1.33 -21.17
N VAL A 348 -6.41 -2.08 -21.93
CA VAL A 348 -7.76 -2.54 -21.53
C VAL A 348 -7.74 -3.34 -20.23
N PRO A 349 -6.85 -4.32 -19.98
CA PRO A 349 -6.84 -5.08 -18.73
C PRO A 349 -6.63 -4.21 -17.48
N MET A 350 -5.75 -3.21 -17.58
CA MET A 350 -5.56 -2.22 -16.52
C MET A 350 -6.84 -1.44 -16.25
N ALA A 351 -7.47 -0.94 -17.31
CA ALA A 351 -8.68 -0.14 -17.22
C ALA A 351 -9.86 -0.93 -16.67
N VAL A 352 -10.07 -2.19 -17.14
CA VAL A 352 -11.08 -3.11 -16.60
C VAL A 352 -10.86 -3.36 -15.12
N SER A 353 -9.63 -3.66 -14.71
CA SER A 353 -9.31 -3.92 -13.31
C SER A 353 -9.61 -2.71 -12.42
N ILE A 354 -9.23 -1.50 -12.86
CA ILE A 354 -9.53 -0.25 -12.15
C ILE A 354 -11.04 -0.02 -12.04
N ALA A 355 -11.78 -0.19 -13.14
CA ALA A 355 -13.23 -0.01 -13.17
C ALA A 355 -13.96 -1.01 -12.26
N VAL A 356 -13.56 -2.29 -12.29
CA VAL A 356 -14.11 -3.36 -11.44
C VAL A 356 -13.82 -3.07 -9.97
N CYS A 357 -12.57 -2.75 -9.62
CA CYS A 357 -12.20 -2.39 -8.25
C CYS A 357 -12.99 -1.16 -7.77
N GLY A 358 -13.10 -0.12 -8.58
CA GLY A 358 -13.89 1.07 -8.26
C GLY A 358 -15.35 0.75 -8.01
N THR A 359 -15.96 -0.10 -8.86
CA THR A 359 -17.35 -0.53 -8.73
C THR A 359 -17.59 -1.34 -7.45
N ILE A 360 -16.74 -2.31 -7.17
CA ILE A 360 -16.87 -3.14 -5.96
C ILE A 360 -16.64 -2.28 -4.70
N ALA A 361 -15.62 -1.41 -4.70
CA ALA A 361 -15.34 -0.51 -3.57
C ALA A 361 -16.53 0.42 -3.28
N LEU A 362 -17.11 1.04 -4.32
CA LEU A 362 -18.26 1.92 -4.18
C LEU A 362 -19.49 1.15 -3.70
N THR A 363 -19.77 0.00 -4.29
CA THR A 363 -20.90 -0.85 -3.89
C THR A 363 -20.77 -1.32 -2.44
N ALA A 364 -19.59 -1.83 -2.03
CA ALA A 364 -19.34 -2.25 -0.66
C ALA A 364 -19.52 -1.06 0.32
N LEU A 365 -19.00 0.11 -0.02
CA LEU A 365 -19.16 1.32 0.78
C LEU A 365 -20.63 1.69 0.96
N LEU A 366 -21.41 1.75 -0.11
CA LEU A 366 -22.80 2.19 -0.07
C LEU A 366 -23.73 1.16 0.59
N THR A 367 -23.47 -0.14 0.43
CA THR A 367 -24.35 -1.21 0.95
C THR A 367 -24.02 -1.60 2.38
N LEU A 368 -22.71 -1.75 2.72
CA LEU A 368 -22.30 -2.24 4.03
C LEU A 368 -22.27 -1.15 5.10
N THR A 369 -22.07 0.13 4.70
CA THR A 369 -22.03 1.25 5.65
C THR A 369 -23.34 2.04 5.74
N ARG A 370 -24.42 1.55 5.14
CA ARG A 370 -25.75 2.18 5.20
C ARG A 370 -26.26 2.09 6.62
N ASP A 371 -26.70 3.22 7.18
CA ASP A 371 -27.38 3.24 8.46
C ASP A 371 -28.67 2.42 8.33
N ARG A 372 -28.81 1.38 9.15
CA ARG A 372 -30.15 0.85 9.40
C ARG A 372 -30.89 1.98 10.12
N PRO A 373 -32.13 2.32 9.72
CA PRO A 373 -32.95 3.16 10.56
C PRO A 373 -32.95 2.49 11.94
N GLU A 374 -32.43 3.18 12.94
CA GLU A 374 -32.54 2.74 14.32
C GLU A 374 -34.03 2.46 14.53
N THR A 375 -34.40 1.25 14.79
CA THR A 375 -35.64 0.93 15.49
C THR A 375 -35.49 1.64 16.82
N ARG A 376 -36.05 2.86 16.88
CA ARG A 376 -36.13 3.62 18.14
C ARG A 376 -36.84 2.70 19.11
N LEU A 377 -36.06 2.08 20.02
CA LEU A 377 -36.64 1.54 21.25
C LEU A 377 -37.28 2.73 21.98
N PRO A 378 -38.60 2.72 22.22
CA PRO A 378 -39.21 3.79 22.94
C PRO A 378 -38.73 3.72 24.40
N GLY A 379 -38.00 4.71 24.84
CA GLY A 379 -37.77 4.96 26.26
C GLY A 379 -36.34 4.87 26.79
N PHE A 380 -35.49 5.79 26.37
CA PHE A 380 -34.46 6.34 27.26
C PHE A 380 -34.36 7.86 27.04
N ARG A 381 -35.18 8.62 27.82
CA ARG A 381 -34.96 10.05 28.00
C ARG A 381 -33.70 10.23 28.83
N PHE A 382 -32.63 10.74 28.24
CA PHE A 382 -31.56 11.34 28.99
C PHE A 382 -32.13 12.54 29.73
N GLN A 383 -32.23 12.43 31.04
CA GLN A 383 -32.54 13.50 31.96
C GLN A 383 -31.40 14.52 31.89
N LYS A 384 -31.60 15.59 31.14
CA LYS A 384 -30.88 16.85 31.35
C LYS A 384 -31.33 17.40 32.68
N ASN A 385 -30.57 17.24 33.74
CA ASN A 385 -30.53 18.11 34.91
C ASN A 385 -29.39 17.68 35.83
N ALA A 386 -28.38 18.56 35.94
CA ALA A 386 -27.87 19.12 37.19
C ALA A 386 -26.56 19.84 36.92
N LEU A 387 -26.68 21.17 36.92
CA LEU A 387 -25.75 22.18 37.50
C LEU A 387 -24.24 21.98 37.27
#